data_c5a3eeb34a370bef8839e1937880f82b
#
_entry.id   c5a3eeb34a370bef8839e1937880f82b
#
_cell.length_a   1.000
_cell.length_b   1.000
_cell.length_c   1.000
_cell.angle_alpha   90.00
_cell.angle_beta   90.00
_cell.angle_gamma   90.00
#
_symmetry.space_group_name_H-M   'P 1'
#
loop_
_entity.id
_entity.type
_entity.pdbx_description
1 polymer ?
#
loop_
_entity_poly.entity_id
_entity_poly.type
_entity_poly.pdbx_seq_one_letter_code
_entity_poly.pdbx_strand_id
1 'polypeptide(L)'
;LGEVMMRIDPGQVPTARARNARIWHGGGETNVAEGLSYCFGLRGAIVTALVDDGIGRNIENQLREAGLDTSHIVWFDNGGKGEFSTDGKGTLHNGINFTWAGKGVLPSVTEYYRAHTPVREVGPGDIDWDYIFGELGTRWFSTGGIYTLLSPKTADLALEAMKKAGEY
;
A
#
# COMPACT_ATOMS: atom_id res chain seq x y z
N LEU A 1 1.70 -3.09 -8.52
CA LEU A 1 1.44 -4.00 -7.41
C LEU A 1 2.36 -3.65 -6.25
N GLY A 2 1.79 -3.37 -5.07
CA GLY A 2 2.61 -2.96 -3.92
C GLY A 2 1.84 -2.81 -2.62
N GLU A 3 2.55 -2.48 -1.54
CA GLU A 3 1.95 -2.14 -0.26
C GLU A 3 1.74 -0.62 -0.15
N VAL A 4 0.56 -0.24 0.29
CA VAL A 4 0.23 1.13 0.64
C VAL A 4 -0.01 1.21 2.14
N MET A 5 0.58 2.22 2.78
CA MET A 5 0.48 2.43 4.22
C MET A 5 -0.02 3.85 4.53
N MET A 6 -0.64 4.01 5.68
CA MET A 6 -0.84 5.33 6.24
C MET A 6 0.50 5.86 6.78
N ARG A 7 0.90 7.03 6.31
CA ARG A 7 2.08 7.74 6.78
C ARG A 7 1.69 8.84 7.76
N ILE A 8 2.25 8.77 8.95
CA ILE A 8 2.08 9.79 9.99
C ILE A 8 3.37 10.64 10.02
N ASP A 9 3.21 11.93 9.67
CA ASP A 9 4.31 12.88 9.53
C ASP A 9 4.23 13.97 10.60
N PRO A 10 5.03 13.88 11.67
CA PRO A 10 5.13 14.91 12.70
C PRO A 10 6.01 16.10 12.28
N GLY A 11 6.43 16.17 11.01
CA GLY A 11 7.30 17.21 10.48
C GLY A 11 8.72 17.11 11.04
N GLN A 12 9.20 18.20 11.66
CA GLN A 12 10.55 18.26 12.23
C GLN A 12 10.62 17.88 13.72
N VAL A 13 9.50 17.46 14.31
CA VAL A 13 9.44 17.04 15.71
C VAL A 13 9.65 15.53 15.77
N PRO A 14 10.61 15.02 16.57
CA PRO A 14 10.79 13.59 16.75
C PRO A 14 9.50 12.90 17.19
N THR A 15 9.22 11.71 16.65
CA THR A 15 7.98 10.94 16.92
C THR A 15 7.70 10.83 18.42
N ALA A 16 8.72 10.58 19.24
CA ALA A 16 8.60 10.46 20.69
C ALA A 16 8.09 11.73 21.43
N ARG A 17 8.12 12.88 20.77
CA ARG A 17 7.71 14.18 21.34
C ARG A 17 6.53 14.81 20.59
N ALA A 18 6.11 14.20 19.49
CA ALA A 18 5.03 14.73 18.66
C ALA A 18 3.70 14.65 19.39
N ARG A 19 2.90 15.72 19.28
CA ARG A 19 1.51 15.79 19.80
C ARG A 19 0.49 15.98 18.68
N ASN A 20 0.96 16.27 17.48
CA ASN A 20 0.17 16.36 16.25
C ASN A 20 1.01 15.88 15.07
N ALA A 21 0.35 15.47 14.01
CA ALA A 21 1.00 15.03 12.79
C ALA A 21 0.07 15.22 11.61
N ARG A 22 0.64 15.31 10.42
CA ARG A 22 -0.10 15.22 9.16
C ARG A 22 -0.25 13.76 8.79
N ILE A 23 -1.35 13.43 8.13
CA ILE A 23 -1.65 12.09 7.65
C ILE A 23 -1.57 12.08 6.14
N TRP A 24 -0.75 11.18 5.62
CA TRP A 24 -0.57 10.93 4.20
C TRP A 24 -0.68 9.44 3.93
N HIS A 25 -0.86 9.05 2.69
CA HIS A 25 -0.54 7.69 2.28
C HIS A 25 0.93 7.62 1.84
N GLY A 26 1.46 6.41 1.70
CA GLY A 26 2.82 6.19 1.21
C GLY A 26 3.04 4.75 0.79
N GLY A 27 3.89 4.58 -0.19
CA GLY A 27 4.30 3.30 -0.76
C GLY A 27 5.20 3.55 -1.96
N GLY A 28 6.24 2.75 -2.15
CA GLY A 28 7.18 2.93 -3.24
C GLY A 28 6.51 2.85 -4.61
N GLU A 29 5.72 1.82 -4.80
CA GLU A 29 4.98 1.55 -6.03
C GLU A 29 3.88 2.59 -6.27
N THR A 30 3.24 3.03 -5.21
CA THR A 30 2.21 4.07 -5.25
C THR A 30 2.80 5.40 -5.69
N ASN A 31 3.93 5.80 -5.12
CA ASN A 31 4.62 7.03 -5.50
C ASN A 31 4.98 7.05 -7.00
N VAL A 32 5.34 5.88 -7.57
CA VAL A 32 5.59 5.76 -9.02
C VAL A 32 4.30 5.97 -9.81
N ALA A 33 3.21 5.29 -9.42
CA ALA A 33 1.92 5.39 -10.11
C ALA A 33 1.37 6.83 -10.06
N GLU A 34 1.46 7.49 -8.91
CA GLU A 34 1.07 8.89 -8.74
C GLU A 34 1.91 9.84 -9.56
N GLY A 35 3.23 9.65 -9.56
CA GLY A 35 4.13 10.45 -10.37
C GLY A 35 3.78 10.35 -11.86
N LEU A 36 3.45 9.16 -12.34
CA LEU A 36 3.01 8.94 -13.72
C LEU A 36 1.67 9.62 -14.01
N SER A 37 0.71 9.54 -13.08
CA SER A 37 -0.60 10.18 -13.21
C SER A 37 -0.47 11.71 -13.13
N TYR A 38 0.08 12.22 -12.04
CA TYR A 38 0.12 13.65 -11.76
C TYR A 38 1.06 14.43 -12.66
N CYS A 39 2.27 13.92 -12.92
CA CYS A 39 3.28 14.64 -13.69
C CYS A 39 3.15 14.45 -15.21
N PHE A 40 2.65 13.29 -15.64
CA PHE A 40 2.63 12.93 -17.06
C PHE A 40 1.22 12.72 -17.62
N GLY A 41 0.19 12.85 -16.81
CA GLY A 41 -1.21 12.68 -17.22
C GLY A 41 -1.54 11.25 -17.70
N LEU A 42 -0.76 10.26 -17.27
CA LEU A 42 -1.00 8.86 -17.61
C LEU A 42 -2.07 8.27 -16.69
N ARG A 43 -2.83 7.32 -17.20
CA ARG A 43 -3.75 6.53 -16.36
C ARG A 43 -2.94 5.58 -15.49
N GLY A 44 -3.02 5.77 -14.18
CA GLY A 44 -2.39 4.92 -13.19
C GLY A 44 -3.42 4.13 -12.38
N ALA A 45 -3.07 2.93 -11.95
CA ALA A 45 -3.86 2.12 -11.03
C ALA A 45 -2.95 1.51 -9.97
N ILE A 46 -3.52 1.15 -8.83
CA ILE A 46 -2.82 0.41 -7.78
C ILE A 46 -3.51 -0.92 -7.50
N VAL A 47 -2.72 -2.00 -7.53
CA VAL A 47 -3.13 -3.31 -7.03
C VAL A 47 -2.53 -3.48 -5.64
N THR A 48 -3.37 -3.55 -4.62
CA THR A 48 -2.98 -3.66 -3.21
C THR A 48 -4.11 -4.31 -2.41
N ALA A 49 -3.90 -4.48 -1.12
CA ALA A 49 -4.96 -4.92 -0.21
C ALA A 49 -5.01 -4.04 1.03
N LEU A 50 -6.20 -3.71 1.47
CA LEU A 50 -6.48 -2.89 2.63
C LEU A 50 -7.57 -3.52 3.50
N VAL A 51 -7.57 -3.18 4.78
CA VAL A 51 -8.72 -3.44 5.66
C VAL A 51 -9.77 -2.38 5.44
N ASP A 52 -11.03 -2.79 5.35
CA ASP A 52 -12.18 -1.89 5.23
C ASP A 52 -12.52 -1.24 6.58
N ASP A 53 -11.71 -0.27 6.93
CA ASP A 53 -11.86 0.57 8.12
C ASP A 53 -11.58 2.04 7.78
N GLY A 54 -11.63 2.91 8.78
CA GLY A 54 -11.38 4.35 8.59
C GLY A 54 -9.97 4.66 8.06
N ILE A 55 -8.97 3.82 8.35
CA ILE A 55 -7.59 3.97 7.85
C ILE A 55 -7.52 3.59 6.38
N GLY A 56 -8.05 2.42 6.01
CA GLY A 56 -8.08 1.94 4.63
C GLY A 56 -8.85 2.89 3.71
N ARG A 57 -9.99 3.40 4.17
CA ARG A 57 -10.78 4.38 3.40
C ARG A 57 -10.10 5.74 3.28
N ASN A 58 -9.36 6.17 4.30
CA ASN A 58 -8.54 7.38 4.19
C ASN A 58 -7.42 7.22 3.15
N ILE A 59 -6.75 6.09 3.14
CA ILE A 59 -5.73 5.75 2.12
C ILE A 59 -6.38 5.78 0.73
N GLU A 60 -7.48 5.07 0.53
CA GLU A 60 -8.19 5.03 -0.77
C GLU A 60 -8.56 6.41 -1.28
N ASN A 61 -9.12 7.27 -0.40
CA ASN A 61 -9.49 8.63 -0.78
C ASN A 61 -8.30 9.44 -1.27
N GLN A 62 -7.15 9.36 -0.58
CA GLN A 62 -5.93 10.05 -1.00
C GLN A 62 -5.40 9.52 -2.33
N LEU A 63 -5.48 8.20 -2.59
CA LEU A 63 -5.11 7.61 -3.88
C LEU A 63 -6.00 8.13 -5.03
N ARG A 64 -7.29 8.27 -4.78
CA ARG A 64 -8.25 8.85 -5.73
C ARG A 64 -7.98 10.34 -5.98
N GLU A 65 -7.65 11.09 -4.93
CA GLU A 65 -7.24 12.51 -5.05
C GLU A 65 -5.99 12.66 -5.93
N ALA A 66 -5.07 11.68 -5.87
CA ALA A 66 -3.89 11.62 -6.73
C ALA A 66 -4.18 11.15 -8.17
N GLY A 67 -5.44 10.81 -8.48
CA GLY A 67 -5.88 10.39 -9.81
C GLY A 67 -5.64 8.93 -10.14
N LEU A 68 -5.45 8.07 -9.13
CA LEU A 68 -5.27 6.64 -9.34
C LEU A 68 -6.61 5.89 -9.37
N ASP A 69 -6.67 4.88 -10.22
CA ASP A 69 -7.74 3.88 -10.18
C ASP A 69 -7.52 2.95 -8.98
N THR A 70 -8.51 2.90 -8.09
CA THR A 70 -8.52 2.12 -6.86
C THR A 70 -9.42 0.88 -6.94
N SER A 71 -9.96 0.58 -8.12
CA SER A 71 -10.89 -0.56 -8.31
C SER A 71 -10.23 -1.93 -8.10
N HIS A 72 -8.91 -1.99 -8.10
CA HIS A 72 -8.13 -3.22 -7.90
C HIS A 72 -7.60 -3.38 -6.47
N ILE A 73 -8.17 -2.67 -5.51
CA ILE A 73 -7.91 -2.88 -4.09
C ILE A 73 -8.69 -4.10 -3.60
N VAL A 74 -7.98 -5.09 -3.05
CA VAL A 74 -8.59 -6.22 -2.35
C VAL A 74 -8.95 -5.76 -0.93
N TRP A 75 -10.22 -5.83 -0.59
CA TRP A 75 -10.72 -5.40 0.71
C TRP A 75 -10.89 -6.57 1.66
N PHE A 76 -10.31 -6.43 2.86
CA PHE A 76 -10.47 -7.38 3.96
C PHE A 76 -11.42 -6.77 4.99
N ASP A 77 -12.47 -7.51 5.32
CA ASP A 77 -13.41 -7.11 6.36
C ASP A 77 -12.93 -7.64 7.73
N ASN A 78 -12.68 -6.72 8.65
CA ASN A 78 -12.43 -7.02 10.06
C ASN A 78 -13.67 -6.77 10.93
N GLY A 79 -14.87 -6.72 10.35
CA GLY A 79 -16.11 -6.43 11.06
C GLY A 79 -16.21 -4.99 11.57
N GLY A 80 -15.42 -4.06 11.02
CA GLY A 80 -15.45 -2.62 11.37
C GLY A 80 -15.03 -2.31 12.82
N LYS A 81 -14.58 -3.30 13.55
CA LYS A 81 -14.08 -3.18 14.92
C LYS A 81 -12.63 -3.63 14.94
N GLY A 82 -11.73 -2.77 15.35
CA GLY A 82 -10.37 -3.17 15.72
C GLY A 82 -10.46 -4.11 16.93
N GLU A 83 -10.90 -5.33 16.71
CA GLU A 83 -10.97 -6.29 17.80
C GLU A 83 -9.56 -6.75 18.16
N PHE A 84 -9.18 -6.53 19.40
CA PHE A 84 -8.09 -7.25 20.02
C PHE A 84 -8.43 -8.75 19.96
N SER A 85 -7.72 -9.51 19.13
CA SER A 85 -7.79 -10.95 19.20
C SER A 85 -7.23 -11.40 20.54
N THR A 86 -8.10 -11.93 21.40
CA THR A 86 -7.71 -12.47 22.71
C THR A 86 -7.06 -13.84 22.57
N ASP A 87 -7.07 -14.46 21.36
CA ASP A 87 -6.51 -15.78 21.07
C ASP A 87 -5.06 -15.73 20.54
N GLY A 88 -4.44 -14.55 20.50
CA GLY A 88 -3.08 -14.34 20.00
C GLY A 88 -2.94 -14.48 18.48
N LYS A 89 -4.04 -14.70 17.75
CA LYS A 89 -4.06 -14.62 16.30
C LYS A 89 -4.29 -13.18 15.93
N GLY A 90 -3.24 -12.52 15.43
CA GLY A 90 -3.31 -11.11 15.07
C GLY A 90 -4.42 -10.86 14.05
N THR A 91 -5.28 -9.89 14.35
CA THR A 91 -6.20 -9.33 13.36
C THR A 91 -5.40 -8.54 12.33
N LEU A 92 -5.83 -8.59 11.07
CA LEU A 92 -5.24 -7.77 10.02
C LEU A 92 -5.48 -6.27 10.34
N HIS A 93 -4.50 -5.45 10.04
CA HIS A 93 -4.60 -4.01 10.15
C HIS A 93 -3.89 -3.32 8.99
N ASN A 94 -4.34 -2.13 8.62
CA ASN A 94 -3.64 -1.34 7.62
C ASN A 94 -2.25 -0.95 8.11
N GLY A 95 -1.25 -1.03 7.23
CA GLY A 95 0.11 -0.66 7.57
C GLY A 95 0.23 0.82 7.92
N ILE A 96 1.04 1.13 8.93
CA ILE A 96 1.30 2.50 9.36
C ILE A 96 2.80 2.72 9.42
N ASN A 97 3.27 3.89 9.04
CA ASN A 97 4.62 4.34 9.34
C ASN A 97 4.63 5.74 9.93
N PHE A 98 5.58 5.97 10.82
CA PHE A 98 5.89 7.28 11.36
C PHE A 98 7.18 7.76 10.70
N THR A 99 7.14 8.86 9.99
CA THR A 99 8.32 9.41 9.33
C THR A 99 8.49 10.87 9.70
N TRP A 100 9.52 11.19 10.48
CA TRP A 100 9.88 12.57 10.75
C TRP A 100 11.10 13.00 9.92
N ALA A 101 11.09 14.24 9.47
CA ALA A 101 12.04 14.71 8.45
C ALA A 101 13.45 14.95 8.97
N GLY A 102 13.67 14.86 10.30
CA GLY A 102 14.94 15.27 10.90
C GLY A 102 15.08 16.79 10.95
N LYS A 103 16.11 17.26 11.62
CA LYS A 103 16.45 18.69 11.69
C LYS A 103 17.94 18.89 12.04
N GLY A 104 18.61 19.71 11.25
CA GLY A 104 20.04 20.01 11.47
C GLY A 104 20.89 18.74 11.34
N VAL A 105 21.59 18.36 12.40
CA VAL A 105 22.43 17.14 12.46
C VAL A 105 21.62 15.85 12.73
N LEU A 106 20.34 15.96 13.04
CA LEU A 106 19.50 14.81 13.30
C LEU A 106 18.95 14.26 11.97
N PRO A 107 19.23 12.98 11.64
CA PRO A 107 18.73 12.39 10.39
C PRO A 107 17.22 12.22 10.44
N SER A 108 16.61 12.07 9.26
CA SER A 108 15.23 11.59 9.17
C SER A 108 15.15 10.14 9.64
N VAL A 109 14.03 9.79 10.29
CA VAL A 109 13.79 8.43 10.80
C VAL A 109 12.40 8.00 10.39
N THR A 110 12.28 6.73 9.94
CA THR A 110 11.01 6.09 9.68
C THR A 110 10.87 4.84 10.54
N GLU A 111 9.75 4.73 11.24
CA GLU A 111 9.37 3.59 12.06
C GLU A 111 8.16 2.91 11.42
N TYR A 112 8.21 1.58 11.23
CA TYR A 112 7.20 0.83 10.49
C TYR A 112 6.39 -0.09 11.40
N TYR A 113 5.07 -0.04 11.26
CA TYR A 113 4.09 -0.94 11.87
C TYR A 113 3.34 -1.66 10.76
N ARG A 114 3.93 -2.77 10.26
CA ARG A 114 3.46 -3.48 9.05
C ARG A 114 3.46 -5.01 9.19
N ALA A 115 3.33 -5.54 10.40
CA ALA A 115 3.44 -6.98 10.63
C ALA A 115 2.26 -7.77 10.06
N HIS A 116 1.05 -7.42 10.36
CA HIS A 116 -0.17 -8.15 9.99
C HIS A 116 -1.02 -7.36 8.97
N THR A 117 -0.38 -6.92 7.88
CA THR A 117 -1.06 -6.14 6.84
C THR A 117 -1.76 -7.06 5.85
N PRO A 118 -2.96 -6.70 5.35
CA PRO A 118 -3.75 -7.54 4.47
C PRO A 118 -3.04 -7.88 3.16
N VAL A 119 -2.18 -7.00 2.68
CA VAL A 119 -1.41 -7.24 1.45
C VAL A 119 -0.54 -8.50 1.51
N ARG A 120 -0.15 -8.94 2.71
CA ARG A 120 0.63 -10.18 2.92
C ARG A 120 -0.20 -11.45 2.74
N GLU A 121 -1.51 -11.32 2.76
CA GLU A 121 -2.45 -12.45 2.65
C GLU A 121 -2.93 -12.69 1.22
N VAL A 122 -2.75 -11.71 0.33
CA VAL A 122 -3.07 -11.85 -1.09
C VAL A 122 -2.01 -12.69 -1.79
N GLY A 123 -2.45 -13.70 -2.53
CA GLY A 123 -1.58 -14.66 -3.22
C GLY A 123 -2.01 -14.93 -4.66
N PRO A 124 -1.34 -15.88 -5.32
CA PRO A 124 -1.69 -16.29 -6.67
C PRO A 124 -3.17 -16.66 -6.82
N GLY A 125 -3.80 -16.18 -7.90
CA GLY A 125 -5.21 -16.40 -8.20
C GLY A 125 -6.19 -15.44 -7.53
N ASP A 126 -5.76 -14.57 -6.61
CA ASP A 126 -6.63 -13.59 -5.96
C ASP A 126 -6.87 -12.33 -6.82
N ILE A 127 -6.06 -12.14 -7.87
CA ILE A 127 -6.14 -10.98 -8.78
C ILE A 127 -6.41 -11.45 -10.20
N ASP A 128 -7.39 -10.83 -10.85
CA ASP A 128 -7.70 -11.08 -12.26
C ASP A 128 -6.72 -10.31 -13.17
N TRP A 129 -5.57 -10.93 -13.43
CA TRP A 129 -4.54 -10.34 -14.30
C TRP A 129 -4.97 -10.30 -15.76
N ASP A 130 -5.81 -11.23 -16.22
CA ASP A 130 -6.29 -11.27 -17.59
C ASP A 130 -7.20 -10.07 -17.87
N TYR A 131 -8.01 -9.67 -16.88
CA TYR A 131 -8.76 -8.42 -16.95
C TYR A 131 -7.83 -7.19 -16.99
N ILE A 132 -6.83 -7.14 -16.07
CA ILE A 132 -5.92 -5.98 -15.95
C ILE A 132 -5.05 -5.81 -17.21
N PHE A 133 -4.44 -6.86 -17.71
CA PHE A 133 -3.53 -6.77 -18.86
C PHE A 133 -4.26 -6.86 -20.19
N GLY A 134 -5.24 -7.75 -20.31
CA GLY A 134 -5.99 -8.00 -21.55
C GLY A 134 -7.09 -6.97 -21.78
N GLU A 135 -8.08 -6.90 -20.90
CA GLU A 135 -9.26 -6.06 -21.14
C GLU A 135 -8.99 -4.57 -20.90
N LEU A 136 -8.31 -4.20 -19.81
CA LEU A 136 -7.94 -2.81 -19.56
C LEU A 136 -6.77 -2.34 -20.40
N GLY A 137 -6.01 -3.25 -21.02
CA GLY A 137 -4.89 -2.95 -21.89
C GLY A 137 -3.73 -2.28 -21.16
N THR A 138 -3.40 -2.77 -19.95
CA THR A 138 -2.29 -2.23 -19.16
C THR A 138 -0.96 -2.47 -19.88
N ARG A 139 -0.23 -1.41 -20.19
CA ARG A 139 1.04 -1.47 -20.95
C ARG A 139 2.28 -1.53 -20.09
N TRP A 140 2.18 -1.13 -18.83
CA TRP A 140 3.30 -1.11 -17.89
C TRP A 140 2.88 -1.68 -16.57
N PHE A 141 3.62 -2.66 -16.09
CA PHE A 141 3.49 -3.23 -14.76
C PHE A 141 4.73 -2.91 -13.94
N SER A 142 4.53 -2.52 -12.69
CA SER A 142 5.62 -2.21 -11.75
C SER A 142 5.34 -2.84 -10.39
N THR A 143 6.37 -3.42 -9.81
CA THR A 143 6.37 -3.89 -8.42
C THR A 143 7.76 -3.71 -7.83
N GLY A 144 7.88 -3.64 -6.51
CA GLY A 144 9.15 -3.40 -5.83
C GLY A 144 9.67 -4.61 -5.06
N GLY A 145 11.00 -4.64 -4.86
CA GLY A 145 11.64 -5.71 -4.10
C GLY A 145 11.19 -5.81 -2.64
N ILE A 146 10.80 -4.69 -2.03
CA ILE A 146 10.27 -4.71 -0.65
C ILE A 146 8.92 -5.43 -0.60
N TYR A 147 8.04 -5.20 -1.59
CA TYR A 147 6.77 -5.90 -1.67
C TYR A 147 6.95 -7.42 -1.71
N THR A 148 7.84 -7.91 -2.56
CA THR A 148 8.11 -9.35 -2.71
C THR A 148 8.70 -10.00 -1.47
N LEU A 149 9.28 -9.22 -0.57
CA LEU A 149 9.87 -9.71 0.69
C LEU A 149 8.89 -9.71 1.88
N LEU A 150 7.64 -9.25 1.69
CA LEU A 150 6.67 -9.18 2.79
C LEU A 150 6.20 -10.56 3.25
N SER A 151 5.99 -11.47 2.31
CA SER A 151 5.60 -12.86 2.58
C SER A 151 5.89 -13.75 1.37
N PRO A 152 5.89 -15.08 1.52
CA PRO A 152 5.95 -15.98 0.37
C PRO A 152 4.81 -15.74 -0.64
N LYS A 153 3.59 -15.47 -0.16
CA LYS A 153 2.43 -15.18 -1.02
C LYS A 153 2.67 -13.96 -1.92
N THR A 154 3.23 -12.87 -1.35
CA THR A 154 3.51 -11.65 -2.14
C THR A 154 4.60 -11.87 -3.18
N ALA A 155 5.58 -12.72 -2.89
CA ALA A 155 6.60 -13.09 -3.87
C ALA A 155 5.99 -13.89 -5.03
N ASP A 156 5.17 -14.89 -4.71
CA ASP A 156 4.51 -15.73 -5.70
C ASP A 156 3.50 -14.93 -6.53
N LEU A 157 2.74 -14.03 -5.91
CA LEU A 157 1.82 -13.13 -6.63
C LEU A 157 2.56 -12.19 -7.59
N ALA A 158 3.68 -11.63 -7.16
CA ALA A 158 4.50 -10.78 -8.03
C ALA A 158 5.04 -11.57 -9.23
N LEU A 159 5.47 -12.81 -9.01
CA LEU A 159 5.93 -13.70 -10.08
C LEU A 159 4.80 -14.06 -11.06
N GLU A 160 3.60 -14.34 -10.55
CA GLU A 160 2.41 -14.57 -11.37
C GLU A 160 2.11 -13.34 -12.23
N ALA A 161 2.04 -12.15 -11.63
CA ALA A 161 1.78 -10.90 -12.33
C ALA A 161 2.81 -10.63 -13.44
N MET A 162 4.10 -10.85 -13.15
CA MET A 162 5.16 -10.67 -14.13
C MET A 162 5.05 -11.65 -15.34
N LYS A 163 4.68 -12.91 -15.06
CA LYS A 163 4.45 -13.90 -16.12
C LYS A 163 3.26 -13.49 -16.97
N LYS A 164 2.16 -13.13 -16.33
CA LYS A 164 0.95 -12.67 -17.02
C LYS A 164 1.19 -11.41 -17.85
N ALA A 165 1.90 -10.43 -17.33
CA ALA A 165 2.28 -9.24 -18.09
C ALA A 165 3.13 -9.54 -19.36
N GLY A 166 3.85 -10.64 -19.36
CA GLY A 166 4.63 -11.08 -20.53
C GLY A 166 3.81 -11.84 -21.58
N GLU A 167 2.57 -12.21 -21.28
CA GLU A 167 1.66 -12.88 -22.22
C GLU A 167 0.89 -11.88 -23.09
N TYR A 168 0.81 -10.60 -22.68
CA TYR A 168 0.11 -9.49 -23.34
C TYR A 168 1.09 -8.45 -23.89
#